data_e619531a94fdb4d533d899a48b1c3f0a
#
_entry.id   e619531a94fdb4d533d899a48b1c3f0a
#
_cell.length_a   1.000
_cell.length_b   1.000
_cell.length_c   1.000
_cell.angle_alpha   90.00
_cell.angle_beta   90.00
_cell.angle_gamma   90.00
#
_symmetry.space_group_name_H-M   'P 1'
#
loop_
_entity.id
_entity.type
_entity.pdbx_description
1 polymer ?
#
loop_
_entity_poly.entity_id
_entity_poly.type
_entity_poly.pdbx_seq_one_letter_code
_entity_poly.pdbx_strand_id
1 'polypeptide(L)'
;MCLNKLIKARQWNIFNKKNSNELTNHIKTKIGKWQVIHSPSKNFLWIKNAKVAGTSMYRGVLKKEIDDLLVYKENPKKFDKWWDSLTDDKLNSYFKFMFVRNPFDRTLSAFSHIVLEEVLSVYKSSGFSSKDVLNFDIV
;
A
#
# COMPACT_ATOMS: atom_id res chain seq x y z
N MET A 1 16.72 10.11 29.18
CA MET A 1 16.72 10.48 27.76
C MET A 1 17.87 9.78 27.02
N CYS A 2 17.86 8.48 26.74
CA CYS A 2 18.89 7.87 25.87
C CYS A 2 18.59 6.45 25.38
N LEU A 3 17.73 5.67 26.05
CA LEU A 3 17.55 4.25 25.68
C LEU A 3 16.82 4.07 24.35
N ASN A 4 15.79 4.89 24.05
CA ASN A 4 15.00 4.81 22.82
C ASN A 4 15.74 5.26 21.57
N LYS A 5 16.73 6.14 21.67
CA LYS A 5 17.60 6.53 20.55
C LYS A 5 18.61 5.43 20.18
N LEU A 6 19.12 4.73 21.17
CA LEU A 6 20.06 3.62 20.98
C LEU A 6 19.42 2.38 20.37
N ILE A 7 18.16 2.07 20.73
CA ILE A 7 17.42 0.95 20.15
C ILE A 7 17.09 1.23 18.69
N LYS A 8 16.66 2.45 18.35
CA LYS A 8 16.40 2.86 16.95
C LYS A 8 17.68 2.85 16.11
N ALA A 9 18.79 3.33 16.63
CA ALA A 9 20.06 3.32 15.92
C ALA A 9 20.64 1.90 15.73
N ARG A 10 20.46 0.99 16.68
CA ARG A 10 20.88 -0.41 16.53
C ARG A 10 20.01 -1.18 15.53
N GLN A 11 18.71 -0.98 15.50
CA GLN A 11 17.85 -1.60 14.51
C GLN A 11 18.17 -1.08 13.09
N TRP A 12 18.48 0.21 12.91
CA TRP A 12 18.93 0.77 11.63
C TRP A 12 20.27 0.19 11.17
N ASN A 13 21.23 -0.01 12.06
CA ASN A 13 22.56 -0.54 11.73
C ASN A 13 22.54 -2.04 11.38
N ILE A 14 21.61 -2.81 11.92
CA ILE A 14 21.43 -4.23 11.57
C ILE A 14 20.87 -4.36 10.15
N PHE A 15 19.99 -3.46 9.73
CA PHE A 15 19.48 -3.42 8.35
C PHE A 15 20.52 -2.94 7.33
N ASN A 16 21.44 -2.07 7.71
CA ASN A 16 22.43 -1.49 6.78
C ASN A 16 23.68 -2.35 6.56
N LYS A 17 23.85 -3.48 7.23
CA LYS A 17 25.08 -4.29 7.16
C LYS A 17 24.99 -5.51 6.26
N LYS A 18 23.86 -5.72 5.57
CA LYS A 18 23.68 -6.85 4.65
C LYS A 18 23.74 -6.39 3.19
N ASN A 19 24.40 -7.19 2.37
CA ASN A 19 24.69 -7.11 0.94
C ASN A 19 23.78 -6.18 0.12
N SER A 20 24.40 -5.41 -0.76
CA SER A 20 23.85 -4.30 -1.56
C SER A 20 22.63 -4.58 -2.45
N ASN A 21 22.05 -5.78 -2.41
CA ASN A 21 20.84 -6.12 -3.17
C ASN A 21 19.77 -6.85 -2.33
N GLU A 22 19.99 -7.01 -1.03
CA GLU A 22 19.09 -7.81 -0.20
C GLU A 22 17.76 -7.10 0.05
N LEU A 23 17.79 -5.80 0.26
CA LEU A 23 16.57 -4.99 0.47
C LEU A 23 15.73 -4.93 -0.79
N THR A 24 16.37 -4.70 -1.95
CA THR A 24 15.70 -4.67 -3.24
C THR A 24 15.06 -6.02 -3.56
N ASN A 25 15.79 -7.10 -3.34
CA ASN A 25 15.27 -8.45 -3.54
C ASN A 25 14.11 -8.76 -2.59
N HIS A 26 14.22 -8.37 -1.32
CA HIS A 26 13.14 -8.55 -0.37
C HIS A 26 11.87 -7.80 -0.77
N ILE A 27 11.99 -6.54 -1.19
CA ILE A 27 10.86 -5.76 -1.68
C ILE A 27 10.28 -6.39 -2.94
N LYS A 28 11.10 -6.77 -3.91
CA LYS A 28 10.64 -7.38 -5.16
C LYS A 28 9.96 -8.74 -4.98
N THR A 29 10.38 -9.52 -4.00
CA THR A 29 9.84 -10.86 -3.75
C THR A 29 8.66 -10.90 -2.78
N LYS A 30 8.63 -10.03 -1.78
CA LYS A 30 7.62 -10.04 -0.70
C LYS A 30 6.54 -8.99 -0.87
N ILE A 31 6.84 -7.89 -1.59
CA ILE A 31 5.91 -6.81 -1.84
C ILE A 31 5.54 -6.81 -3.32
N GLY A 32 4.26 -6.99 -3.62
CA GLY A 32 3.80 -6.95 -5.01
C GLY A 32 3.85 -5.53 -5.60
N LYS A 33 4.13 -5.40 -6.89
CA LYS A 33 4.18 -4.13 -7.63
C LYS A 33 2.94 -3.24 -7.39
N TRP A 34 1.78 -3.84 -7.25
CA TRP A 34 0.50 -3.17 -6.99
C TRP A 34 0.33 -2.63 -5.57
N GLN A 35 1.23 -2.98 -4.66
CA GLN A 35 1.27 -2.45 -3.30
C GLN A 35 2.19 -1.24 -3.15
N VAL A 36 2.90 -0.85 -4.19
CA VAL A 36 3.89 0.23 -4.13
C VAL A 36 3.42 1.42 -4.94
N ILE A 37 3.55 2.60 -4.36
CA ILE A 37 3.37 3.89 -5.02
C ILE A 37 4.64 4.71 -4.79
N HIS A 38 5.17 5.27 -5.86
CA HIS A 38 6.38 6.08 -5.85
C HIS A 38 6.12 7.46 -6.47
N SER A 39 6.73 8.49 -5.91
CA SER A 39 6.81 9.81 -6.51
C SER A 39 8.28 10.18 -6.74
N PRO A 40 8.71 10.30 -7.99
CA PRO A 40 10.06 10.76 -8.32
C PRO A 40 10.34 12.17 -7.81
N SER A 41 9.43 13.12 -8.00
CA SER A 41 9.64 14.52 -7.60
C SER A 41 9.69 14.72 -6.10
N LYS A 42 8.91 13.95 -5.34
CA LYS A 42 8.86 14.04 -3.88
C LYS A 42 9.79 13.02 -3.18
N ASN A 43 10.47 12.19 -3.97
CA ASN A 43 11.46 11.21 -3.49
C ASN A 43 10.92 10.30 -2.39
N PHE A 44 9.69 9.82 -2.50
CA PHE A 44 9.10 8.89 -1.54
C PHE A 44 8.64 7.57 -2.15
N LEU A 45 8.55 6.58 -1.30
CA LEU A 45 7.99 5.27 -1.58
C LEU A 45 6.95 4.92 -0.53
N TRP A 46 5.70 4.81 -0.95
CA TRP A 46 4.61 4.38 -0.09
C TRP A 46 4.31 2.90 -0.32
N ILE A 47 4.41 2.11 0.74
CA ILE A 47 4.03 0.70 0.74
C ILE A 47 2.58 0.61 1.22
N LYS A 48 1.69 0.25 0.31
CA LYS A 48 0.26 0.11 0.61
C LYS A 48 0.00 -1.19 1.36
N ASN A 49 -0.57 -1.05 2.53
CA ASN A 49 -1.16 -2.17 3.25
C ASN A 49 -2.66 -2.28 2.93
N ALA A 50 -3.22 -3.48 3.03
CA ALA A 50 -4.66 -3.66 2.85
C ALA A 50 -5.45 -3.09 4.02
N LYS A 51 -6.65 -2.51 3.73
CA LYS A 51 -7.62 -2.05 4.74
C LYS A 51 -7.12 -0.97 5.71
N VAL A 52 -6.23 -0.10 5.24
CA VAL A 52 -5.68 1.05 5.99
C VAL A 52 -6.03 2.40 5.33
N ALA A 53 -7.21 2.51 4.76
CA ALA A 53 -7.68 3.70 4.02
C ALA A 53 -6.83 4.06 2.77
N GLY A 54 -6.16 3.07 2.17
CA GLY A 54 -5.26 3.30 1.04
C GLY A 54 -5.92 3.94 -0.18
N THR A 55 -7.18 3.63 -0.47
CA THR A 55 -7.93 4.23 -1.58
C THR A 55 -8.25 5.71 -1.30
N SER A 56 -8.68 6.02 -0.09
CA SER A 56 -8.98 7.40 0.32
C SER A 56 -7.74 8.28 0.31
N MET A 57 -6.62 7.77 0.82
CA MET A 57 -5.35 8.47 0.78
C MET A 57 -4.86 8.68 -0.66
N TYR A 58 -4.90 7.65 -1.47
CA TYR A 58 -4.45 7.73 -2.87
C TYR A 58 -5.30 8.72 -3.68
N ARG A 59 -6.63 8.51 -3.73
CA ARG A 59 -7.53 9.32 -4.55
C ARG A 59 -7.85 10.67 -3.93
N GLY A 60 -7.99 10.72 -2.62
CA GLY A 60 -8.41 11.91 -1.89
C GLY A 60 -7.30 12.93 -1.69
N VAL A 61 -6.06 12.48 -1.54
CA VAL A 61 -4.92 13.33 -1.19
C VAL A 61 -3.84 13.25 -2.27
N LEU A 62 -3.15 12.11 -2.38
CA LEU A 62 -1.91 12.04 -3.17
C LEU A 62 -2.13 12.36 -4.65
N LYS A 63 -3.19 11.83 -5.25
CA LYS A 63 -3.47 12.05 -6.68
C LYS A 63 -3.88 13.48 -7.01
N LYS A 64 -4.31 14.27 -6.03
CA LYS A 64 -4.65 15.69 -6.21
C LYS A 64 -3.44 16.60 -6.07
N GLU A 65 -2.49 16.19 -5.22
CA GLU A 65 -1.34 17.02 -4.82
C GLU A 65 -0.05 16.66 -5.57
N ILE A 66 -0.01 15.51 -6.25
CA ILE A 66 1.20 14.98 -6.87
C ILE A 66 0.89 14.42 -8.25
N ASP A 67 1.43 15.05 -9.28
CA ASP A 67 1.17 14.70 -10.68
C ASP A 67 2.02 13.53 -11.18
N ASP A 68 3.17 13.27 -10.57
CA ASP A 68 4.15 12.30 -11.05
C ASP A 68 4.11 10.93 -10.35
N LEU A 69 2.97 10.61 -9.74
CA LEU A 69 2.82 9.31 -9.06
C LEU A 69 2.97 8.14 -10.03
N LEU A 70 3.89 7.26 -9.71
CA LEU A 70 4.05 5.98 -10.38
C LEU A 70 3.24 4.91 -9.64
N VAL A 71 2.19 4.44 -10.30
CA VAL A 71 1.28 3.41 -9.82
C VAL A 71 1.17 2.32 -10.89
N TYR A 72 1.42 1.08 -10.52
CA TYR A 72 1.45 -0.04 -11.49
C TYR A 72 0.16 -0.14 -12.31
N LYS A 73 -1.00 0.01 -11.68
CA LYS A 73 -2.31 -0.11 -12.35
C LYS A 73 -2.58 1.00 -13.38
N GLU A 74 -1.98 2.18 -13.21
CA GLU A 74 -2.25 3.33 -14.09
C GLU A 74 -1.26 3.41 -15.24
N ASN A 75 0.00 3.08 -15.00
CA ASN A 75 1.03 3.11 -16.02
C ASN A 75 2.04 1.96 -15.84
N PRO A 76 1.65 0.73 -16.21
CA PRO A 76 2.48 -0.46 -15.96
C PRO A 76 3.85 -0.37 -16.63
N LYS A 77 3.94 0.10 -17.88
CA LYS A 77 5.21 0.18 -18.61
C LYS A 77 6.22 1.12 -17.94
N LYS A 78 5.75 2.30 -17.50
CA LYS A 78 6.60 3.29 -16.81
C LYS A 78 6.99 2.78 -15.43
N PHE A 79 6.06 2.15 -14.74
CA PHE A 79 6.31 1.55 -13.43
C PHE A 79 7.32 0.41 -13.53
N ASP A 80 7.18 -0.50 -14.49
CA ASP A 80 8.10 -1.63 -14.67
C ASP A 80 9.51 -1.15 -14.96
N LYS A 81 9.68 -0.16 -15.84
CA LYS A 81 10.99 0.44 -16.11
C LYS A 81 11.65 0.99 -14.84
N TRP A 82 10.89 1.68 -13.99
CA TRP A 82 11.38 2.16 -12.72
C TRP A 82 11.67 1.01 -11.75
N TRP A 83 10.76 0.05 -11.62
CA TRP A 83 10.86 -1.10 -10.72
C TRP A 83 12.10 -1.96 -11.02
N ASP A 84 12.39 -2.18 -12.31
CA ASP A 84 13.55 -2.96 -12.71
C ASP A 84 14.86 -2.20 -12.50
N SER A 85 14.83 -0.87 -12.55
CA SER A 85 15.98 -0.01 -12.24
C SER A 85 16.26 0.19 -10.75
N LEU A 86 15.45 -0.39 -9.86
CA LEU A 86 15.65 -0.26 -8.42
C LEU A 86 16.92 -0.96 -7.96
N THR A 87 17.72 -0.21 -7.20
CA THR A 87 18.88 -0.70 -6.45
C THR A 87 18.71 -0.36 -4.98
N ASP A 88 19.50 -0.98 -4.10
CA ASP A 88 19.45 -0.68 -2.67
C ASP A 88 19.79 0.78 -2.37
N ASP A 89 20.72 1.38 -3.11
CA ASP A 89 21.08 2.79 -2.95
C ASP A 89 19.88 3.69 -3.28
N LYS A 90 19.18 3.44 -4.38
CA LYS A 90 17.96 4.16 -4.72
C LYS A 90 16.87 3.95 -3.67
N LEU A 91 16.68 2.73 -3.21
CA LEU A 91 15.73 2.45 -2.14
C LEU A 91 16.08 3.17 -0.85
N ASN A 92 17.37 3.24 -0.50
CA ASN A 92 17.83 3.92 0.70
C ASN A 92 17.65 5.43 0.62
N SER A 93 17.72 6.02 -0.57
CA SER A 93 17.52 7.46 -0.77
C SER A 93 16.05 7.90 -0.65
N TYR A 94 15.09 6.98 -0.79
CA TYR A 94 13.68 7.33 -0.70
C TYR A 94 13.20 7.46 0.74
N PHE A 95 12.33 8.44 0.99
CA PHE A 95 11.51 8.44 2.19
C PHE A 95 10.47 7.33 2.08
N LYS A 96 10.58 6.31 2.93
CA LYS A 96 9.69 5.14 2.93
C LYS A 96 8.68 5.25 4.05
N PHE A 97 7.40 5.02 3.73
CA PHE A 97 6.35 5.00 4.72
C PHE A 97 5.24 4.01 4.40
N MET A 98 4.50 3.63 5.41
CA MET A 98 3.28 2.86 5.30
C MET A 98 2.28 3.33 6.36
N PHE A 99 0.99 3.21 6.06
CA PHE A 99 -0.03 3.41 7.07
C PHE A 99 -0.29 2.09 7.80
N VAL A 100 -0.48 2.20 9.09
CA VAL A 100 -0.90 1.09 9.94
C VAL A 100 -2.25 1.42 10.56
N ARG A 101 -3.06 0.41 10.78
CA ARG A 101 -4.35 0.50 11.45
C ARG A 101 -4.37 -0.53 12.57
N ASN A 102 -5.15 -0.27 13.61
CA ASN A 102 -5.39 -1.24 14.67
C ASN A 102 -5.75 -2.61 14.04
N PRO A 103 -5.10 -3.71 14.43
CA PRO A 103 -5.33 -5.03 13.84
C PRO A 103 -6.78 -5.49 13.90
N PHE A 104 -7.48 -5.22 14.99
CA PHE A 104 -8.89 -5.57 15.16
C PHE A 104 -9.77 -4.81 14.17
N ASP A 105 -9.61 -3.49 14.07
CA ASP A 105 -10.33 -2.66 13.11
C ASP A 105 -10.04 -3.04 11.67
N ARG A 106 -8.79 -3.45 11.40
CA ARG A 106 -8.38 -3.92 10.07
C ARG A 106 -9.06 -5.24 9.73
N THR A 107 -9.13 -6.18 10.68
CA THR A 107 -9.80 -7.46 10.53
C THR A 107 -11.29 -7.27 10.32
N LEU A 108 -11.94 -6.45 11.13
CA LEU A 108 -13.37 -6.13 10.97
C LEU A 108 -13.65 -5.49 9.60
N SER A 109 -12.83 -4.56 9.17
CA SER A 109 -12.96 -3.95 7.83
C SER A 109 -12.71 -4.93 6.69
N ALA A 110 -11.85 -5.93 6.86
CA ALA A 110 -11.65 -6.98 5.88
C ALA A 110 -12.84 -7.93 5.82
N PHE A 111 -13.33 -8.35 6.97
CA PHE A 111 -14.51 -9.21 7.09
C PHE A 111 -15.76 -8.57 6.46
N SER A 112 -16.06 -7.33 6.83
CA SER A 112 -17.20 -6.59 6.27
C SER A 112 -17.12 -6.46 4.75
N HIS A 113 -15.92 -6.28 4.19
CA HIS A 113 -15.72 -6.19 2.75
C HIS A 113 -15.98 -7.54 2.05
N ILE A 114 -15.48 -8.64 2.62
CA ILE A 114 -15.68 -9.98 2.06
C ILE A 114 -17.17 -10.35 2.09
N VAL A 115 -17.83 -10.19 3.24
CA VAL A 115 -19.26 -10.48 3.41
C VAL A 115 -20.09 -9.63 2.45
N LEU A 116 -19.80 -8.33 2.33
CA LEU A 116 -20.52 -7.45 1.43
C LEU A 116 -20.32 -7.84 -0.04
N GLU A 117 -19.12 -8.20 -0.46
CA GLU A 117 -18.85 -8.63 -1.83
C GLU A 117 -19.56 -9.97 -2.15
N GLU A 118 -19.57 -10.93 -1.23
CA GLU A 118 -20.30 -12.18 -1.40
C GLU A 118 -21.80 -11.94 -1.50
N VAL A 119 -22.37 -11.17 -0.57
CA VAL A 119 -23.80 -10.82 -0.60
C VAL A 119 -24.13 -10.12 -1.93
N LEU A 120 -23.37 -9.13 -2.34
CA LEU A 120 -23.59 -8.44 -3.62
C LEU A 120 -23.44 -9.37 -4.83
N SER A 121 -22.56 -10.35 -4.79
CA SER A 121 -22.41 -11.34 -5.87
C SER A 121 -23.64 -12.25 -6.00
N VAL A 122 -24.17 -12.71 -4.87
CA VAL A 122 -25.39 -13.51 -4.84
C VAL A 122 -26.60 -12.72 -5.35
N TYR A 123 -26.75 -11.47 -4.92
CA TYR A 123 -27.83 -10.60 -5.40
C TYR A 123 -27.74 -10.32 -6.90
N LYS A 124 -26.55 -10.06 -7.41
CA LYS A 124 -26.33 -9.86 -8.86
C LYS A 124 -26.67 -11.11 -9.68
N SER A 125 -26.30 -12.29 -9.18
CA SER A 125 -26.63 -13.56 -9.84
C SER A 125 -28.14 -13.87 -9.82
N SER A 126 -28.85 -13.30 -8.84
CA SER A 126 -30.32 -13.41 -8.72
C SER A 126 -31.09 -12.35 -9.51
N GLY A 127 -30.42 -11.51 -10.31
CA GLY A 127 -31.03 -10.50 -11.16
C GLY A 127 -31.37 -9.17 -10.48
N PHE A 128 -30.98 -8.97 -9.23
CA PHE A 128 -31.15 -7.70 -8.52
C PHE A 128 -30.05 -6.68 -8.87
N SER A 129 -30.42 -5.40 -8.96
CA SER A 129 -29.45 -4.33 -9.16
C SER A 129 -28.77 -3.95 -7.83
N SER A 130 -27.56 -3.39 -7.93
CA SER A 130 -26.86 -2.88 -6.74
C SER A 130 -27.58 -1.74 -6.02
N LYS A 131 -28.56 -1.10 -6.67
CA LYS A 131 -29.42 -0.07 -6.05
C LYS A 131 -30.47 -0.68 -5.12
N ASP A 132 -30.93 -1.88 -5.43
CA ASP A 132 -31.95 -2.58 -4.63
C ASP A 132 -31.37 -3.06 -3.28
N VAL A 133 -30.06 -3.32 -3.24
CA VAL A 133 -29.37 -3.78 -2.02
C VAL A 133 -29.10 -2.62 -1.03
N LEU A 134 -28.98 -1.39 -1.52
CA LEU A 134 -28.71 -0.22 -0.66
C LEU A 134 -29.98 0.34 0.01
N ASN A 135 -31.15 -0.13 -0.37
CA ASN A 135 -32.44 0.30 0.19
C ASN A 135 -32.98 -0.65 1.28
N PHE A 136 -32.15 -1.57 1.79
CA PHE A 136 -32.54 -2.29 3.00
C PHE A 136 -32.42 -1.37 4.20
N ASP A 137 -33.51 -0.75 4.59
CA ASP A 137 -33.68 -0.19 5.92
C ASP A 137 -33.52 -1.33 6.93
N ILE A 138 -32.44 -1.25 7.69
CA ILE A 138 -32.25 -2.12 8.85
C ILE A 138 -33.26 -1.63 9.88
N VAL A 139 -34.40 -2.30 9.95
CA VAL A 139 -35.39 -2.14 11.02
C VAL A 139 -34.85 -2.77 12.31
#